data_deb3529f560ff4c02e58455da38bd79b
#
_entry.id   deb3529f560ff4c02e58455da38bd79b
#
_cell.length_a   1.000
_cell.length_b   1.000
_cell.length_c   1.000
_cell.angle_alpha   90.00
_cell.angle_beta   90.00
_cell.angle_gamma   90.00
#
_symmetry.space_group_name_H-M   'P 1'
#
loop_
_entity.id
_entity.type
_entity.pdbx_description
1 polymer ?
#
loop_
_entity_poly.entity_id
_entity_poly.type
_entity_poly.pdbx_seq_one_letter_code
_entity_poly.pdbx_strand_id
1 'polypeptide(L)'
;MDGQSGYTSSYRKNVKSMETIGDERFAEVLKKHVDRRSSEYERELIIHEYLSMIVNMSAKYANRGVLSDELIQEGNLALVLAVDELREAAPEDIVNNKNIRAACDTFIRNRIRQCMIEMIDRENNSISEFGAAVAKAGLVYEAAKQLASENGRAASISELSEYTRISINEIEDIIKFAGNTIETGDGKDAGKGE
;
A
#
# COMPACT_ATOMS: atom_id res chain seq x y z
N MET A 1 -13.54 -15.57 -11.53
CA MET A 1 -13.79 -14.55 -12.59
C MET A 1 -12.64 -13.57 -12.48
N ASP A 2 -11.72 -13.66 -13.43
CA ASP A 2 -10.47 -12.87 -13.41
C ASP A 2 -10.79 -11.41 -13.71
N GLY A 3 -10.86 -10.61 -12.65
CA GLY A 3 -10.99 -9.16 -12.74
C GLY A 3 -9.68 -8.49 -13.16
N GLN A 4 -9.12 -8.90 -14.30
CA GLN A 4 -8.11 -8.08 -14.96
C GLN A 4 -8.84 -6.84 -15.48
N SER A 5 -8.58 -5.69 -14.84
CA SER A 5 -9.18 -4.44 -15.28
C SER A 5 -8.79 -4.15 -16.73
N GLY A 6 -9.64 -3.41 -17.44
CA GLY A 6 -9.34 -2.97 -18.81
C GLY A 6 -8.02 -2.19 -18.89
N TYR A 7 -7.61 -1.55 -17.79
CA TYR A 7 -6.36 -0.82 -17.65
C TYR A 7 -5.14 -1.74 -17.77
N THR A 8 -5.06 -2.81 -16.96
CA THR A 8 -3.94 -3.78 -17.01
C THR A 8 -3.78 -4.37 -18.41
N SER A 9 -4.88 -4.71 -19.08
CA SER A 9 -4.86 -5.27 -20.44
C SER A 9 -4.32 -4.27 -21.46
N SER A 10 -4.80 -3.02 -21.43
CA SER A 10 -4.34 -1.94 -22.31
C SER A 10 -2.88 -1.58 -22.05
N TYR A 11 -2.49 -1.48 -20.79
CA TYR A 11 -1.11 -1.20 -20.39
C TYR A 11 -0.14 -2.28 -20.91
N ARG A 12 -0.46 -3.56 -20.72
CA ARG A 12 0.34 -4.69 -21.24
C ARG A 12 0.49 -4.63 -22.77
N LYS A 13 -0.57 -4.28 -23.48
CA LYS A 13 -0.54 -4.16 -24.94
C LYS A 13 0.37 -3.01 -25.39
N ASN A 14 0.27 -1.87 -24.74
CA ASN A 14 1.11 -0.69 -25.04
C ASN A 14 2.58 -0.98 -24.78
N VAL A 15 2.93 -1.57 -23.62
CA VAL A 15 4.31 -1.93 -23.28
C VAL A 15 4.90 -2.93 -24.27
N LYS A 16 4.12 -3.91 -24.75
CA LYS A 16 4.58 -4.89 -25.75
C LYS A 16 4.82 -4.29 -27.14
N SER A 17 4.19 -3.17 -27.46
CA SER A 17 4.34 -2.50 -28.75
C SER A 17 5.51 -1.52 -28.79
N MET A 18 6.20 -1.28 -27.68
CA MET A 18 7.35 -0.39 -27.61
C MET A 18 8.58 -1.03 -28.25
N GLU A 19 9.32 -0.26 -29.04
CA GLU A 19 10.60 -0.69 -29.59
C GLU A 19 11.64 -0.82 -28.47
N THR A 20 12.32 -1.96 -28.42
CA THR A 20 13.42 -2.19 -27.50
C THR A 20 14.75 -1.79 -28.11
N ILE A 21 15.65 -1.25 -27.31
CA ILE A 21 17.00 -0.89 -27.77
C ILE A 21 17.90 -2.13 -27.68
N GLY A 22 18.85 -2.26 -28.63
CA GLY A 22 19.85 -3.34 -28.55
C GLY A 22 20.70 -3.24 -27.28
N ASP A 23 21.10 -4.38 -26.73
CA ASP A 23 21.77 -4.50 -25.43
C ASP A 23 23.02 -3.64 -25.26
N GLU A 24 23.87 -3.55 -26.30
CA GLU A 24 25.10 -2.76 -26.26
C GLU A 24 24.79 -1.26 -26.14
N ARG A 25 23.85 -0.76 -26.97
CA ARG A 25 23.42 0.64 -26.92
C ARG A 25 22.76 0.98 -25.60
N PHE A 26 21.97 0.08 -25.06
CA PHE A 26 21.32 0.29 -23.78
C PHE A 26 22.34 0.36 -22.62
N ALA A 27 23.36 -0.50 -22.64
CA ALA A 27 24.44 -0.44 -21.66
C ALA A 27 25.21 0.90 -21.71
N GLU A 28 25.43 1.46 -22.92
CA GLU A 28 26.01 2.79 -23.08
C GLU A 28 25.14 3.91 -22.49
N VAL A 29 23.80 3.83 -22.72
CA VAL A 29 22.84 4.78 -22.18
C VAL A 29 22.83 4.72 -20.64
N LEU A 30 22.80 3.51 -20.05
CA LEU A 30 22.88 3.32 -18.60
C LEU A 30 24.18 3.89 -18.04
N LYS A 31 25.32 3.66 -18.68
CA LYS A 31 26.61 4.23 -18.25
C LYS A 31 26.60 5.76 -18.25
N LYS A 32 26.10 6.37 -19.32
CA LYS A 32 25.93 7.84 -19.38
C LYS A 32 25.01 8.34 -18.26
N HIS A 33 23.98 7.58 -17.93
CA HIS A 33 23.00 7.95 -16.90
C HIS A 33 23.64 7.94 -15.51
N VAL A 34 24.33 6.88 -15.16
CA VAL A 34 25.11 6.76 -13.91
C VAL A 34 26.22 7.82 -13.81
N ASP A 35 26.86 8.15 -14.93
CA ASP A 35 27.86 9.22 -15.01
C ASP A 35 27.24 10.64 -15.03
N ARG A 36 25.94 10.81 -14.87
CA ARG A 36 25.19 12.08 -14.91
C ARG A 36 25.27 12.83 -16.24
N ARG A 37 25.48 12.12 -17.34
CA ARG A 37 25.67 12.68 -18.69
C ARG A 37 24.53 12.35 -19.66
N SER A 38 23.49 11.64 -19.20
CA SER A 38 22.33 11.31 -20.01
C SER A 38 21.46 12.54 -20.28
N SER A 39 20.88 12.61 -21.46
CA SER A 39 19.80 13.53 -21.81
C SER A 39 18.47 13.06 -21.21
N GLU A 40 17.45 13.92 -21.21
CA GLU A 40 16.09 13.53 -20.79
C GLU A 40 15.52 12.43 -21.68
N TYR A 41 15.76 12.48 -22.98
CA TYR A 41 15.39 11.41 -23.91
C TYR A 41 16.03 10.06 -23.54
N GLU A 42 17.31 10.04 -23.19
CA GLU A 42 17.99 8.82 -22.74
C GLU A 42 17.44 8.32 -21.40
N ARG A 43 17.02 9.21 -20.49
CA ARG A 43 16.34 8.86 -19.25
C ARG A 43 14.97 8.19 -19.53
N GLU A 44 14.19 8.76 -20.44
CA GLU A 44 12.91 8.16 -20.88
C GLU A 44 13.11 6.78 -21.51
N LEU A 45 14.15 6.59 -22.32
CA LEU A 45 14.49 5.29 -22.90
C LEU A 45 14.78 4.25 -21.79
N ILE A 46 15.47 4.60 -20.73
CA ILE A 46 15.72 3.71 -19.61
C ILE A 46 14.38 3.31 -18.95
N ILE A 47 13.52 4.27 -18.66
CA ILE A 47 12.22 4.00 -18.06
C ILE A 47 11.42 3.05 -18.95
N HIS A 48 11.34 3.31 -20.25
CA HIS A 48 10.58 2.49 -21.19
C HIS A 48 11.05 1.04 -21.22
N GLU A 49 12.36 0.81 -21.22
CA GLU A 49 12.93 -0.54 -21.27
C GLU A 49 12.52 -1.40 -20.06
N TYR A 50 12.30 -0.78 -18.89
CA TYR A 50 11.92 -1.49 -17.67
C TYR A 50 10.40 -1.64 -17.45
N LEU A 51 9.53 -1.01 -18.25
CA LEU A 51 8.07 -1.10 -18.05
C LEU A 51 7.54 -2.54 -18.10
N SER A 52 8.10 -3.38 -18.99
CA SER A 52 7.70 -4.79 -19.11
C SER A 52 8.00 -5.59 -17.82
N MET A 53 9.05 -5.22 -17.10
CA MET A 53 9.41 -5.83 -15.81
C MET A 53 8.30 -5.59 -14.77
N ILE A 54 7.73 -4.39 -14.71
CA ILE A 54 6.67 -4.03 -13.77
C ILE A 54 5.44 -4.92 -13.98
N VAL A 55 5.02 -5.09 -15.25
CA VAL A 55 3.88 -5.95 -15.60
C VAL A 55 4.11 -7.40 -15.14
N ASN A 56 5.32 -7.91 -15.37
CA ASN A 56 5.67 -9.27 -14.99
C ASN A 56 5.76 -9.42 -13.46
N MET A 57 6.22 -8.40 -12.75
CA MET A 57 6.30 -8.42 -11.29
C MET A 57 4.92 -8.27 -10.65
N SER A 58 4.07 -7.36 -11.12
CA SER A 58 2.70 -7.20 -10.60
C SER A 58 1.90 -8.50 -10.72
N ALA A 59 2.06 -9.24 -11.82
CA ALA A 59 1.40 -10.53 -12.01
C ALA A 59 1.85 -11.59 -10.97
N LYS A 60 3.10 -11.55 -10.50
CA LYS A 60 3.60 -12.47 -9.45
C LYS A 60 3.03 -12.16 -8.06
N TYR A 61 2.64 -10.92 -7.84
CA TYR A 61 2.07 -10.45 -6.59
C TYR A 61 0.55 -10.33 -6.61
N ALA A 62 -0.10 -10.71 -7.73
CA ALA A 62 -1.55 -10.74 -7.82
C ALA A 62 -2.18 -11.60 -6.72
N ASN A 63 -3.40 -11.25 -6.28
CA ASN A 63 -4.16 -11.94 -5.24
C ASN A 63 -3.56 -11.89 -3.82
N ARG A 64 -2.76 -10.87 -3.52
CA ARG A 64 -2.22 -10.62 -2.18
C ARG A 64 -2.91 -9.46 -1.43
N GLY A 65 -4.17 -9.17 -1.75
CA GLY A 65 -4.94 -8.11 -1.10
C GLY A 65 -4.90 -6.76 -1.81
N VAL A 66 -4.02 -6.61 -2.82
CA VAL A 66 -3.87 -5.39 -3.63
C VAL A 66 -4.28 -5.66 -5.07
N LEU A 67 -4.91 -4.70 -5.73
CA LEU A 67 -5.28 -4.82 -7.14
C LEU A 67 -4.03 -4.74 -8.04
N SER A 68 -4.03 -5.51 -9.13
CA SER A 68 -2.91 -5.51 -10.09
C SER A 68 -2.62 -4.12 -10.67
N ASP A 69 -3.64 -3.28 -10.85
CA ASP A 69 -3.50 -1.92 -11.37
C ASP A 69 -2.76 -1.01 -10.38
N GLU A 70 -3.03 -1.17 -9.09
CA GLU A 70 -2.36 -0.43 -8.02
C GLU A 70 -0.88 -0.85 -7.92
N LEU A 71 -0.60 -2.16 -8.01
CA LEU A 71 0.78 -2.66 -8.06
C LEU A 71 1.55 -2.14 -9.28
N ILE A 72 0.90 -1.99 -10.44
CA ILE A 72 1.52 -1.41 -11.62
C ILE A 72 1.82 0.07 -11.40
N GLN A 73 0.90 0.83 -10.80
CA GLN A 73 1.12 2.26 -10.52
C GLN A 73 2.27 2.47 -9.53
N GLU A 74 2.29 1.70 -8.44
CA GLU A 74 3.38 1.74 -7.46
C GLU A 74 4.72 1.33 -8.08
N GLY A 75 4.71 0.28 -8.92
CA GLY A 75 5.89 -0.15 -9.66
C GLY A 75 6.42 0.89 -10.65
N ASN A 76 5.53 1.64 -11.34
CA ASN A 76 5.92 2.74 -12.22
C ASN A 76 6.57 3.88 -11.43
N LEU A 77 6.00 4.25 -10.29
CA LEU A 77 6.59 5.27 -9.42
C LEU A 77 7.96 4.83 -8.91
N ALA A 78 8.07 3.59 -8.42
CA ALA A 78 9.32 3.02 -7.95
C ALA A 78 10.39 2.97 -9.06
N LEU A 79 10.01 2.66 -10.30
CA LEU A 79 10.92 2.69 -11.45
C LEU A 79 11.48 4.08 -11.70
N VAL A 80 10.61 5.11 -11.77
CA VAL A 80 11.04 6.49 -12.00
C VAL A 80 12.02 6.93 -10.93
N LEU A 81 11.69 6.69 -9.66
CA LEU A 81 12.55 7.04 -8.52
C LEU A 81 13.89 6.27 -8.55
N ALA A 82 13.87 4.99 -8.91
CA ALA A 82 15.09 4.19 -9.02
C ALA A 82 16.00 4.67 -10.16
N VAL A 83 15.45 5.09 -11.29
CA VAL A 83 16.20 5.67 -12.40
C VAL A 83 16.82 7.00 -11.97
N ASP A 84 16.09 7.87 -11.29
CA ASP A 84 16.61 9.13 -10.80
C ASP A 84 17.70 8.92 -9.72
N GLU A 85 17.53 7.95 -8.83
CA GLU A 85 18.54 7.56 -7.83
C GLU A 85 19.86 7.09 -8.50
N LEU A 86 19.77 6.31 -9.59
CA LEU A 86 20.95 5.89 -10.36
C LEU A 86 21.70 7.07 -10.97
N ARG A 87 21.02 8.16 -11.28
CA ARG A 87 21.67 9.38 -11.80
C ARG A 87 22.28 10.23 -10.69
N GLU A 88 21.57 10.36 -9.57
CA GLU A 88 21.96 11.29 -8.50
C GLU A 88 22.95 10.70 -7.51
N ALA A 89 22.79 9.44 -7.19
CA ALA A 89 23.52 8.76 -6.12
C ALA A 89 23.71 7.27 -6.40
N ALA A 90 24.21 6.92 -7.60
CA ALA A 90 24.44 5.50 -7.92
C ALA A 90 25.37 4.85 -6.89
N PRO A 91 25.01 3.66 -6.37
CA PRO A 91 25.88 2.88 -5.49
C PRO A 91 27.24 2.58 -6.15
N GLU A 92 28.32 2.56 -5.34
CA GLU A 92 29.68 2.33 -5.84
C GLU A 92 29.85 0.99 -6.57
N ASP A 93 29.15 -0.03 -6.16
CA ASP A 93 29.15 -1.34 -6.78
C ASP A 93 28.51 -1.35 -8.18
N ILE A 94 27.65 -0.39 -8.47
CA ILE A 94 27.08 -0.15 -9.81
C ILE A 94 28.07 0.65 -10.66
N VAL A 95 28.58 1.77 -10.12
CA VAL A 95 29.53 2.65 -10.84
C VAL A 95 30.75 1.89 -11.33
N ASN A 96 31.29 1.00 -10.48
CA ASN A 96 32.50 0.23 -10.75
C ASN A 96 32.24 -1.14 -11.41
N ASN A 97 30.98 -1.45 -11.75
CA ASN A 97 30.62 -2.76 -12.28
C ASN A 97 31.03 -2.92 -13.75
N LYS A 98 31.72 -4.01 -14.06
CA LYS A 98 32.09 -4.34 -15.45
C LYS A 98 30.86 -4.63 -16.33
N ASN A 99 29.79 -5.13 -15.74
CA ASN A 99 28.50 -5.35 -16.39
C ASN A 99 27.47 -4.39 -15.81
N ILE A 100 27.51 -3.13 -16.26
CA ILE A 100 26.63 -2.06 -15.82
C ILE A 100 25.14 -2.42 -16.03
N ARG A 101 24.80 -3.14 -17.11
CA ARG A 101 23.44 -3.58 -17.40
C ARG A 101 22.91 -4.47 -16.28
N ALA A 102 23.62 -5.55 -15.97
CA ALA A 102 23.19 -6.49 -14.94
C ALA A 102 23.09 -5.85 -13.54
N ALA A 103 24.01 -4.92 -13.23
CA ALA A 103 23.98 -4.18 -11.97
C ALA A 103 22.75 -3.27 -11.87
N CYS A 104 22.47 -2.47 -12.90
CA CYS A 104 21.27 -1.62 -12.96
C CYS A 104 19.97 -2.45 -12.97
N ASP A 105 19.91 -3.54 -13.72
CA ASP A 105 18.76 -4.45 -13.74
C ASP A 105 18.45 -5.00 -12.34
N THR A 106 19.47 -5.38 -11.60
CA THR A 106 19.32 -5.88 -10.22
C THR A 106 18.85 -4.80 -9.28
N PHE A 107 19.43 -3.62 -9.37
CA PHE A 107 19.08 -2.45 -8.54
C PHE A 107 17.61 -2.05 -8.76
N ILE A 108 17.24 -1.77 -10.01
CA ILE A 108 15.88 -1.33 -10.37
C ILE A 108 14.85 -2.39 -9.98
N ARG A 109 15.13 -3.67 -10.27
CA ARG A 109 14.26 -4.79 -9.89
C ARG A 109 14.03 -4.86 -8.38
N ASN A 110 15.08 -4.66 -7.59
CA ASN A 110 14.98 -4.69 -6.13
C ASN A 110 14.16 -3.52 -5.60
N ARG A 111 14.33 -2.32 -6.15
CA ARG A 111 13.52 -1.13 -5.79
C ARG A 111 12.05 -1.33 -6.08
N ILE A 112 11.71 -1.77 -7.30
CA ILE A 112 10.32 -2.06 -7.69
C ILE A 112 9.72 -3.14 -6.77
N ARG A 113 10.47 -4.23 -6.53
CA ARG A 113 10.01 -5.32 -5.67
C ARG A 113 9.74 -4.87 -4.24
N GLN A 114 10.64 -4.07 -3.69
CA GLN A 114 10.52 -3.55 -2.33
C GLN A 114 9.24 -2.71 -2.19
N CYS A 115 9.02 -1.75 -3.09
CA CYS A 115 7.83 -0.90 -3.06
C CYS A 115 6.53 -1.71 -3.18
N MET A 116 6.48 -2.70 -4.09
CA MET A 116 5.30 -3.57 -4.22
C MET A 116 5.02 -4.38 -2.96
N ILE A 117 6.06 -4.91 -2.29
CA ILE A 117 5.91 -5.67 -1.04
C ILE A 117 5.44 -4.74 0.08
N GLU A 118 6.04 -3.57 0.24
CA GLU A 118 5.66 -2.59 1.25
C GLU A 118 4.20 -2.13 1.08
N MET A 119 3.73 -1.96 -0.17
CA MET A 119 2.33 -1.67 -0.45
C MET A 119 1.41 -2.81 -0.01
N ILE A 120 1.75 -4.06 -0.33
CA ILE A 120 0.98 -5.24 0.06
C ILE A 120 0.91 -5.37 1.59
N ASP A 121 2.03 -5.18 2.27
CA ASP A 121 2.09 -5.28 3.73
C ASP A 121 1.27 -4.17 4.39
N ARG A 122 1.32 -2.95 3.86
CA ARG A 122 0.51 -1.81 4.33
C ARG A 122 -0.98 -2.08 4.19
N GLU A 123 -1.41 -2.60 3.03
CA GLU A 123 -2.82 -2.90 2.78
C GLU A 123 -3.32 -4.05 3.68
N ASN A 124 -2.55 -5.12 3.81
CA ASN A 124 -2.90 -6.25 4.67
C ASN A 124 -2.97 -5.84 6.16
N ASN A 125 -2.08 -4.97 6.62
CA ASN A 125 -2.12 -4.43 7.99
C ASN A 125 -3.37 -3.56 8.18
N SER A 126 -3.70 -2.69 7.23
CA SER A 126 -4.90 -1.84 7.27
C SER A 126 -6.18 -2.69 7.33
N ILE A 127 -6.29 -3.74 6.52
CA ILE A 127 -7.44 -4.66 6.54
C ILE A 127 -7.52 -5.38 7.89
N SER A 128 -6.39 -5.81 8.45
CA SER A 128 -6.35 -6.49 9.75
C SER A 128 -6.78 -5.55 10.89
N GLU A 129 -6.30 -4.32 10.90
CA GLU A 129 -6.67 -3.30 11.90
C GLU A 129 -8.16 -2.95 11.81
N PHE A 130 -8.68 -2.76 10.59
CA PHE A 130 -10.10 -2.50 10.37
C PHE A 130 -10.96 -3.69 10.84
N GLY A 131 -10.58 -4.92 10.50
CA GLY A 131 -11.27 -6.12 10.95
C GLY A 131 -11.30 -6.25 12.48
N ALA A 132 -10.20 -5.95 13.15
CA ALA A 132 -10.12 -5.94 14.61
C ALA A 132 -11.01 -4.85 15.22
N ALA A 133 -11.04 -3.65 14.64
CA ALA A 133 -11.90 -2.56 15.11
C ALA A 133 -13.40 -2.91 14.96
N VAL A 134 -13.81 -3.50 13.83
CA VAL A 134 -15.17 -3.97 13.62
C VAL A 134 -15.56 -5.06 14.62
N ALA A 135 -14.68 -6.02 14.89
CA ALA A 135 -14.91 -7.07 15.87
C ALA A 135 -15.11 -6.51 17.28
N LYS A 136 -14.26 -5.54 17.70
CA LYS A 136 -14.39 -4.86 18.99
C LYS A 136 -15.69 -4.06 19.10
N ALA A 137 -16.09 -3.35 18.04
CA ALA A 137 -17.37 -2.64 18.00
C ALA A 137 -18.55 -3.59 18.18
N GLY A 138 -18.52 -4.76 17.54
CA GLY A 138 -19.52 -5.82 17.73
C GLY A 138 -19.57 -6.31 19.17
N LEU A 139 -18.44 -6.55 19.82
CA LEU A 139 -18.39 -6.95 21.23
C LEU A 139 -18.98 -5.89 22.16
N VAL A 140 -18.68 -4.62 21.95
CA VAL A 140 -19.23 -3.51 22.75
C VAL A 140 -20.74 -3.41 22.56
N TYR A 141 -21.24 -3.56 21.33
CA TYR A 141 -22.67 -3.53 21.03
C TYR A 141 -23.43 -4.66 21.74
N GLU A 142 -22.95 -5.90 21.65
CA GLU A 142 -23.59 -7.03 22.31
C GLU A 142 -23.51 -6.92 23.85
N ALA A 143 -22.41 -6.45 24.39
CA ALA A 143 -22.26 -6.18 25.82
C ALA A 143 -23.26 -5.12 26.30
N ALA A 144 -23.41 -4.01 25.56
CA ALA A 144 -24.37 -2.96 25.90
C ALA A 144 -25.81 -3.50 25.94
N LYS A 145 -26.19 -4.32 24.98
CA LYS A 145 -27.51 -4.95 24.91
C LYS A 145 -27.74 -5.92 26.07
N GLN A 146 -26.75 -6.75 26.38
CA GLN A 146 -26.86 -7.72 27.46
C GLN A 146 -26.96 -7.03 28.83
N LEU A 147 -26.06 -6.10 29.14
CA LEU A 147 -26.09 -5.36 30.40
C LEU A 147 -27.35 -4.51 30.56
N ALA A 148 -27.87 -3.94 29.47
CA ALA A 148 -29.14 -3.22 29.50
C ALA A 148 -30.33 -4.14 29.83
N SER A 149 -30.33 -5.36 29.30
CA SER A 149 -31.35 -6.37 29.61
C SER A 149 -31.28 -6.85 31.06
N GLU A 150 -30.08 -7.02 31.62
CA GLU A 150 -29.85 -7.48 32.98
C GLU A 150 -30.18 -6.39 34.02
N ASN A 151 -29.75 -5.15 33.79
CA ASN A 151 -29.84 -4.06 34.70
C ASN A 151 -31.10 -3.18 34.55
N GLY A 152 -31.88 -3.35 33.49
CA GLY A 152 -33.06 -2.55 33.15
C GLY A 152 -32.75 -1.08 32.79
N ARG A 153 -31.46 -0.74 32.54
CA ARG A 153 -30.97 0.58 32.13
C ARG A 153 -29.80 0.44 31.17
N ALA A 154 -29.51 1.50 30.43
CA ALA A 154 -28.30 1.53 29.60
C ALA A 154 -27.03 1.40 30.48
N ALA A 155 -26.07 0.62 29.97
CA ALA A 155 -24.78 0.42 30.64
C ALA A 155 -23.91 1.67 30.54
N SER A 156 -23.13 1.95 31.59
CA SER A 156 -22.09 2.99 31.57
C SER A 156 -20.87 2.51 30.79
N ILE A 157 -20.05 3.46 30.33
CA ILE A 157 -18.77 3.15 29.62
C ILE A 157 -17.84 2.32 30.52
N SER A 158 -17.85 2.58 31.84
CA SER A 158 -17.08 1.81 32.81
C SER A 158 -17.54 0.37 32.93
N GLU A 159 -18.86 0.11 32.97
CA GLU A 159 -19.42 -1.25 32.96
C GLU A 159 -19.10 -1.99 31.68
N LEU A 160 -19.17 -1.31 30.54
CA LEU A 160 -18.78 -1.88 29.23
C LEU A 160 -17.30 -2.24 29.21
N SER A 161 -16.43 -1.38 29.75
CA SER A 161 -14.98 -1.63 29.83
C SER A 161 -14.66 -2.83 30.73
N GLU A 162 -15.32 -2.95 31.87
CA GLU A 162 -15.13 -4.07 32.79
C GLU A 162 -15.60 -5.38 32.19
N TYR A 163 -16.74 -5.36 31.48
CA TYR A 163 -17.33 -6.55 30.85
C TYR A 163 -16.53 -7.03 29.63
N THR A 164 -16.15 -6.10 28.72
CA THR A 164 -15.50 -6.44 27.46
C THR A 164 -13.98 -6.54 27.55
N ARG A 165 -13.38 -6.00 28.62
CA ARG A 165 -11.92 -5.81 28.77
C ARG A 165 -11.29 -4.87 27.72
N ILE A 166 -12.12 -4.05 27.08
CA ILE A 166 -11.67 -2.98 26.18
C ILE A 166 -11.50 -1.71 27.01
N SER A 167 -10.47 -0.91 26.71
CA SER A 167 -10.20 0.32 27.48
C SER A 167 -11.31 1.36 27.28
N ILE A 168 -11.53 2.21 28.29
CA ILE A 168 -12.53 3.28 28.29
C ILE A 168 -12.37 4.17 27.04
N ASN A 169 -11.15 4.62 26.74
CA ASN A 169 -10.87 5.50 25.59
C ASN A 169 -11.27 4.82 24.28
N GLU A 170 -10.97 3.55 24.14
CA GLU A 170 -11.28 2.78 22.93
C GLU A 170 -12.80 2.57 22.78
N ILE A 171 -13.53 2.36 23.89
CA ILE A 171 -15.00 2.28 23.87
C ILE A 171 -15.61 3.64 23.50
N GLU A 172 -15.09 4.75 24.02
CA GLU A 172 -15.52 6.09 23.63
C GLU A 172 -15.34 6.35 22.14
N ASP A 173 -14.21 5.94 21.57
CA ASP A 173 -13.95 6.06 20.14
C ASP A 173 -14.90 5.19 19.31
N ILE A 174 -15.17 3.96 19.74
CA ILE A 174 -16.15 3.06 19.11
C ILE A 174 -17.54 3.69 19.13
N ILE A 175 -17.99 4.25 20.26
CA ILE A 175 -19.32 4.88 20.40
C ILE A 175 -19.42 6.12 19.51
N LYS A 176 -18.39 6.96 19.46
CA LYS A 176 -18.35 8.12 18.55
C LYS A 176 -18.48 7.70 17.08
N PHE A 177 -17.80 6.62 16.70
CA PHE A 177 -17.84 6.09 15.33
C PHE A 177 -19.17 5.42 14.98
N ALA A 178 -19.77 4.70 15.93
CA ALA A 178 -21.05 4.03 15.76
C ALA A 178 -22.26 4.99 15.80
N GLY A 179 -22.04 6.26 16.15
CA GLY A 179 -23.10 7.25 16.31
C GLY A 179 -24.13 6.80 17.38
N ASN A 180 -25.42 7.04 17.12
CA ASN A 180 -26.50 6.70 18.08
C ASN A 180 -26.88 5.20 18.10
N THR A 181 -26.07 4.34 17.51
CA THR A 181 -26.35 2.89 17.44
C THR A 181 -26.11 2.18 18.77
N ILE A 182 -25.24 2.73 19.63
CA ILE A 182 -24.93 2.21 20.97
C ILE A 182 -25.40 3.22 22.00
N GLU A 183 -26.45 2.89 22.74
CA GLU A 183 -26.94 3.72 23.85
C GLU A 183 -26.13 3.44 25.13
N THR A 184 -25.60 4.51 25.75
CA THR A 184 -24.90 4.44 27.04
C THR A 184 -25.58 5.28 28.10
N GLY A 185 -25.45 4.87 29.35
CA GLY A 185 -26.06 5.55 30.49
C GLY A 185 -25.42 6.92 30.81
N ASP A 186 -24.20 7.17 30.32
CA ASP A 186 -23.43 8.38 30.64
C ASP A 186 -23.89 9.64 29.87
N GLY A 187 -24.78 9.50 28.89
CA GLY A 187 -25.27 10.59 28.02
C GLY A 187 -26.50 11.38 28.55
N LYS A 188 -27.11 11.02 29.67
CA LYS A 188 -28.38 11.65 30.14
C LYS A 188 -28.24 12.71 31.23
N ASP A 189 -27.07 12.94 31.79
CA ASP A 189 -26.93 13.92 32.92
C ASP A 189 -26.40 15.30 32.51
N ALA A 190 -26.13 15.56 31.20
CA ALA A 190 -25.63 16.85 30.74
C ALA A 190 -26.73 17.87 30.31
N GLY A 191 -28.00 17.66 30.73
CA GLY A 191 -29.07 18.52 30.24
C GLY A 191 -30.28 18.73 31.12
N LYS A 192 -30.11 18.82 32.48
CA LYS A 192 -31.15 19.40 33.33
C LYS A 192 -30.48 20.07 34.54
N GLY A 193 -30.12 21.31 34.39
CA GLY A 193 -29.73 22.23 35.42
C GLY A 193 -30.13 23.64 34.98
N GLU A 194 -31.33 24.03 35.48
CA GLU A 194 -31.91 25.36 35.52
C GLU A 194 -32.34 26.04 34.19
#